data_ff0887920ba133c3d8b0ab915fb0c45c
#
_entry.id   ff0887920ba133c3d8b0ab915fb0c45c
#
_cell.length_a   1.000
_cell.length_b   1.000
_cell.length_c   1.000
_cell.angle_alpha   90.00
_cell.angle_beta   90.00
_cell.angle_gamma   90.00
#
_symmetry.space_group_name_H-M   'P 1'
#
loop_
_entity.id
_entity.type
_entity.pdbx_description
1 polymer ?
#
loop_
_entity_poly.entity_id
_entity_poly.type
_entity_poly.pdbx_seq_one_letter_code
_entity_poly.pdbx_strand_id
1 'polypeptide(L)'
;VRVSRHSRINPHTPPRVEVGAASRADVLRQSRGLTARDAEVISYLARHQVLTALQLARLVFGSYSHARSRLAVLHERGVLARFRHDIWPGSQPWRYALGPVGAVVHAAATGVALPRPATVTETVLRLAHSAHTEHRLGVNDFFATLAGHARHAPECALDEWWPESEIGETCAGIVRPDAFGKYTDHDHTLSFFYEHDTGTETIETLVEKVGKYAELADAGLRKPTLFQLPSTSRERNFHVALAQRWPHKAPVPVATLPSDQLAAPGFHIAPASPSIVDALWLPVGHTRRRALADLAPRTTQLTTHLDAA
;
A
#
# COMPACT_ATOMS: atom_id res chain seq x y z
N VAL A 1 8.08 21.89 0.88
CA VAL A 1 7.19 22.44 1.92
C VAL A 1 7.22 21.45 3.07
N ARG A 2 7.86 21.82 4.20
CA ARG A 2 7.82 21.04 5.44
C ARG A 2 6.34 20.88 5.82
N VAL A 3 5.80 19.66 5.77
CA VAL A 3 4.55 19.37 6.46
C VAL A 3 4.85 19.50 7.94
N SER A 4 4.44 20.59 8.53
CA SER A 4 4.60 20.84 9.96
C SER A 4 3.93 19.70 10.72
N ARG A 5 4.60 19.15 11.75
CA ARG A 5 4.04 18.16 12.69
C ARG A 5 2.79 18.64 13.44
N HIS A 6 2.27 19.83 13.11
CA HIS A 6 1.15 20.50 13.78
C HIS A 6 -0.06 20.74 12.86
N SER A 7 -0.05 20.27 11.59
CA SER A 7 -1.25 20.41 10.77
C SER A 7 -2.29 19.37 11.19
N ARG A 8 -3.30 19.82 11.90
CA ARG A 8 -4.44 18.97 12.31
C ARG A 8 -5.56 19.14 11.29
N ILE A 9 -6.15 18.00 10.88
CA ILE A 9 -7.44 18.00 10.18
C ILE A 9 -8.44 18.68 11.11
N ASN A 10 -9.16 19.69 10.61
CA ASN A 10 -10.27 20.25 11.36
C ASN A 10 -11.42 19.23 11.36
N PRO A 11 -11.77 18.58 12.49
CA PRO A 11 -12.79 17.56 12.53
C PRO A 11 -14.19 18.08 12.20
N HIS A 12 -14.39 19.41 12.25
CA HIS A 12 -15.66 20.07 11.95
C HIS A 12 -15.80 20.51 10.49
N THR A 13 -14.74 20.40 9.68
CA THR A 13 -14.81 20.76 8.26
C THR A 13 -14.90 19.48 7.44
N PRO A 14 -16.01 19.27 6.69
CA PRO A 14 -16.14 18.10 5.83
C PRO A 14 -15.06 18.13 4.74
N PRO A 15 -14.65 16.94 4.23
CA PRO A 15 -13.70 16.88 3.12
C PRO A 15 -14.31 17.54 1.88
N ARG A 16 -13.47 18.26 1.14
CA ARG A 16 -13.84 18.73 -0.19
C ARG A 16 -13.82 17.52 -1.13
N VAL A 17 -14.99 17.20 -1.72
CA VAL A 17 -15.19 16.06 -2.63
C VAL A 17 -15.61 16.59 -4.00
N GLU A 18 -14.93 16.15 -5.05
CA GLU A 18 -15.21 16.51 -6.43
C GLU A 18 -15.43 15.23 -7.24
N VAL A 19 -16.69 14.99 -7.63
CA VAL A 19 -17.13 13.87 -8.47
C VAL A 19 -17.75 14.45 -9.73
N GLY A 20 -17.23 14.10 -10.89
CA GLY A 20 -17.79 14.51 -12.17
C GLY A 20 -19.17 13.85 -12.39
N ALA A 21 -20.10 14.60 -12.97
CA ALA A 21 -21.35 14.03 -13.47
C ALA A 21 -21.08 13.30 -14.79
N ALA A 22 -21.71 12.12 -15.01
CA ALA A 22 -21.61 11.40 -16.26
C ALA A 22 -22.97 10.83 -16.66
N SER A 23 -23.48 11.26 -17.81
CA SER A 23 -24.55 10.56 -18.52
C SER A 23 -23.94 9.38 -19.31
N ARG A 24 -24.79 8.48 -19.80
CA ARG A 24 -24.36 7.35 -20.64
C ARG A 24 -23.67 7.82 -21.93
N ALA A 25 -24.12 8.93 -22.52
CA ALA A 25 -23.50 9.55 -23.70
C ALA A 25 -22.12 10.15 -23.34
N ASP A 26 -21.97 10.71 -22.12
CA ASP A 26 -20.69 11.23 -21.64
C ASP A 26 -19.68 10.11 -21.47
N VAL A 27 -20.06 8.95 -20.93
CA VAL A 27 -19.17 7.80 -20.78
C VAL A 27 -18.56 7.41 -22.12
N LEU A 28 -19.37 7.22 -23.17
CA LEU A 28 -18.90 6.86 -24.52
C LEU A 28 -17.97 7.92 -25.11
N ARG A 29 -18.27 9.20 -24.90
CA ARG A 29 -17.45 10.31 -25.39
C ARG A 29 -16.14 10.40 -24.63
N GLN A 30 -16.17 10.32 -23.32
CA GLN A 30 -15.01 10.50 -22.44
C GLN A 30 -14.09 9.28 -22.39
N SER A 31 -14.59 8.07 -22.70
CA SER A 31 -13.75 6.88 -22.81
C SER A 31 -12.87 6.88 -24.07
N ARG A 32 -13.27 7.63 -25.11
CA ARG A 32 -12.43 7.79 -26.32
C ARG A 32 -11.13 8.53 -25.99
N GLY A 33 -10.01 8.03 -26.51
CA GLY A 33 -8.69 8.64 -26.31
C GLY A 33 -8.12 8.45 -24.90
N LEU A 34 -8.58 7.45 -24.14
CA LEU A 34 -7.85 6.92 -23.00
C LEU A 34 -6.63 6.14 -23.51
N THR A 35 -5.49 6.36 -22.87
CA THR A 35 -4.23 5.69 -23.19
C THR A 35 -4.08 4.40 -22.37
N ALA A 36 -3.13 3.53 -22.74
CA ALA A 36 -2.78 2.36 -21.91
C ALA A 36 -2.41 2.77 -20.49
N ARG A 37 -1.69 3.87 -20.31
CA ARG A 37 -1.34 4.42 -19.00
C ARG A 37 -2.56 4.86 -18.19
N ASP A 38 -3.59 5.40 -18.81
CA ASP A 38 -4.84 5.74 -18.14
C ASP A 38 -5.58 4.48 -17.68
N ALA A 39 -5.52 3.41 -18.48
CA ALA A 39 -6.08 2.11 -18.10
C ALA A 39 -5.35 1.52 -16.87
N GLU A 40 -4.03 1.69 -16.78
CA GLU A 40 -3.26 1.31 -15.57
C GLU A 40 -3.72 2.11 -14.34
N VAL A 41 -3.87 3.45 -14.47
CA VAL A 41 -4.40 4.29 -13.37
C VAL A 41 -5.78 3.81 -12.93
N ILE A 42 -6.67 3.52 -13.88
CA ILE A 42 -8.02 3.00 -13.62
C ILE A 42 -7.93 1.65 -12.87
N SER A 43 -7.08 0.74 -13.33
CA SER A 43 -6.89 -0.58 -12.72
C SER A 43 -6.38 -0.47 -11.28
N TYR A 44 -5.36 0.34 -11.02
CA TYR A 44 -4.85 0.57 -9.67
C TYR A 44 -5.93 1.15 -8.74
N LEU A 45 -6.70 2.13 -9.20
CA LEU A 45 -7.76 2.73 -8.38
C LEU A 45 -8.97 1.81 -8.19
N ALA A 46 -9.27 0.94 -9.15
CA ALA A 46 -10.29 -0.09 -8.98
C ALA A 46 -9.91 -1.09 -7.88
N ARG A 47 -8.65 -1.51 -7.85
CA ARG A 47 -8.14 -2.53 -6.93
C ARG A 47 -7.84 -1.97 -5.54
N HIS A 48 -7.19 -0.81 -5.46
CA HIS A 48 -6.69 -0.22 -4.20
C HIS A 48 -7.53 0.95 -3.69
N GLN A 49 -8.63 1.29 -4.38
CA GLN A 49 -9.69 2.23 -4.04
C GLN A 49 -9.27 3.70 -4.01
N VAL A 50 -8.16 4.06 -3.37
CA VAL A 50 -7.71 5.45 -3.22
C VAL A 50 -6.19 5.54 -3.29
N LEU A 51 -5.69 6.49 -4.08
CA LEU A 51 -4.25 6.77 -4.21
C LEU A 51 -4.02 8.28 -4.29
N THR A 52 -2.86 8.73 -3.80
CA THR A 52 -2.41 10.11 -4.00
C THR A 52 -1.76 10.29 -5.38
N ALA A 53 -1.60 11.55 -5.81
CA ALA A 53 -0.87 11.85 -7.05
C ALA A 53 0.58 11.33 -7.02
N LEU A 54 1.24 11.32 -5.87
CA LEU A 54 2.61 10.82 -5.73
C LEU A 54 2.66 9.29 -5.85
N GLN A 55 1.74 8.59 -5.22
CA GLN A 55 1.63 7.13 -5.35
C GLN A 55 1.38 6.73 -6.81
N LEU A 56 0.42 7.37 -7.48
CA LEU A 56 0.17 7.15 -8.91
C LEU A 56 1.38 7.51 -9.78
N ALA A 57 2.13 8.55 -9.41
CA ALA A 57 3.35 8.91 -10.12
C ALA A 57 4.41 7.81 -10.03
N ARG A 58 4.60 7.21 -8.88
CA ARG A 58 5.52 6.08 -8.65
C ARG A 58 5.07 4.83 -9.40
N LEU A 59 3.77 4.54 -9.37
CA LEU A 59 3.18 3.35 -9.99
C LEU A 59 3.19 3.42 -11.54
N VAL A 60 2.83 4.57 -12.11
CA VAL A 60 2.44 4.64 -13.53
C VAL A 60 3.24 5.66 -14.34
N PHE A 61 3.59 6.82 -13.78
CA PHE A 61 4.08 7.94 -14.60
C PHE A 61 5.59 8.13 -14.62
N GLY A 62 6.31 7.77 -13.57
CA GLY A 62 7.74 8.06 -13.41
C GLY A 62 8.07 9.56 -13.29
N SER A 63 7.06 10.47 -13.23
CA SER A 63 7.20 11.90 -13.02
C SER A 63 6.00 12.47 -12.31
N TYR A 64 6.23 13.20 -11.20
CA TYR A 64 5.16 13.80 -10.41
C TYR A 64 4.41 14.91 -11.16
N SER A 65 5.12 15.73 -11.93
CA SER A 65 4.50 16.81 -12.71
C SER A 65 3.59 16.26 -13.82
N HIS A 66 4.06 15.25 -14.56
CA HIS A 66 3.25 14.57 -15.57
C HIS A 66 2.02 13.88 -14.97
N ALA A 67 2.20 13.19 -13.82
CA ALA A 67 1.08 12.60 -13.10
C ALA A 67 0.03 13.64 -12.75
N ARG A 68 0.41 14.75 -12.09
CA ARG A 68 -0.53 15.81 -11.71
C ARG A 68 -1.32 16.36 -12.89
N SER A 69 -0.63 16.69 -14.00
CA SER A 69 -1.27 17.23 -15.19
C SER A 69 -2.26 16.23 -15.80
N ARG A 70 -1.86 14.96 -15.94
CA ARG A 70 -2.75 13.94 -16.51
C ARG A 70 -3.92 13.61 -15.60
N LEU A 71 -3.70 13.50 -14.29
CA LEU A 71 -4.77 13.25 -13.32
C LEU A 71 -5.81 14.37 -13.26
N ALA A 72 -5.39 15.63 -13.46
CA ALA A 72 -6.33 16.75 -13.59
C ALA A 72 -7.24 16.58 -14.82
N VAL A 73 -6.67 16.25 -15.99
CA VAL A 73 -7.45 15.97 -17.21
C VAL A 73 -8.40 14.79 -17.02
N LEU A 74 -7.95 13.70 -16.41
CA LEU A 74 -8.79 12.53 -16.14
C LEU A 74 -9.93 12.86 -15.17
N HIS A 75 -9.68 13.74 -14.20
CA HIS A 75 -10.71 14.23 -13.31
C HIS A 75 -11.75 15.09 -14.03
N GLU A 76 -11.33 16.06 -14.85
CA GLU A 76 -12.23 16.90 -15.66
C GLU A 76 -13.12 16.07 -16.59
N ARG A 77 -12.60 14.94 -17.07
CA ARG A 77 -13.34 13.99 -17.91
C ARG A 77 -14.24 13.03 -17.09
N GLY A 78 -14.32 13.17 -15.78
CA GLY A 78 -15.10 12.27 -14.90
C GLY A 78 -14.57 10.84 -14.80
N VAL A 79 -13.38 10.57 -15.36
CA VAL A 79 -12.70 9.26 -15.23
C VAL A 79 -12.26 9.07 -13.79
N LEU A 80 -11.79 10.14 -13.15
CA LEU A 80 -11.40 10.15 -11.73
C LEU A 80 -12.29 11.09 -10.94
N ALA A 81 -12.56 10.70 -9.70
CA ALA A 81 -13.00 11.58 -8.63
C ALA A 81 -11.81 11.92 -7.74
N ARG A 82 -11.91 13.01 -7.01
CA ARG A 82 -10.88 13.39 -6.03
C ARG A 82 -11.47 14.02 -4.80
N PHE A 83 -10.75 13.89 -3.68
CA PHE A 83 -11.12 14.54 -2.42
C PHE A 83 -9.88 14.88 -1.58
N ARG A 84 -10.04 15.79 -0.64
CA ARG A 84 -9.02 16.15 0.36
C ARG A 84 -9.66 16.79 1.57
N HIS A 85 -8.97 16.74 2.71
CA HIS A 85 -9.33 17.54 3.87
C HIS A 85 -8.58 18.88 3.85
N ASP A 86 -9.24 19.92 4.30
CA ASP A 86 -8.59 21.18 4.61
C ASP A 86 -7.85 20.99 5.94
N ILE A 87 -6.60 21.45 5.97
CA ILE A 87 -5.74 21.44 7.14
C ILE A 87 -5.25 22.87 7.37
N TRP A 88 -5.08 23.26 8.62
CA TRP A 88 -4.50 24.57 8.90
C TRP A 88 -3.01 24.43 9.25
N PRO A 89 -2.13 25.19 8.60
CA PRO A 89 -2.37 26.02 7.40
C PRO A 89 -2.36 25.17 6.11
N GLY A 90 -3.30 25.43 5.19
CA GLY A 90 -3.31 24.87 3.86
C GLY A 90 -4.30 23.73 3.63
N SER A 91 -3.97 22.82 2.75
CA SER A 91 -4.78 21.64 2.41
C SER A 91 -3.91 20.39 2.19
N GLN A 92 -4.50 19.23 2.43
CA GLN A 92 -3.85 17.96 2.10
C GLN A 92 -3.69 17.80 0.58
N PRO A 93 -2.73 16.95 0.13
CA PRO A 93 -2.68 16.51 -1.27
C PRO A 93 -4.01 15.89 -1.70
N TRP A 94 -4.37 16.07 -2.97
CA TRP A 94 -5.52 15.39 -3.55
C TRP A 94 -5.34 13.86 -3.50
N ARG A 95 -6.42 13.19 -3.10
CA ARG A 95 -6.62 11.76 -3.15
C ARG A 95 -7.56 11.46 -4.29
N TYR A 96 -7.21 10.49 -5.09
CA TYR A 96 -7.95 10.09 -6.28
C TYR A 96 -8.62 8.75 -6.06
N ALA A 97 -9.84 8.63 -6.56
CA ALA A 97 -10.62 7.40 -6.65
C ALA A 97 -11.22 7.30 -8.05
N LEU A 98 -11.84 6.18 -8.40
CA LEU A 98 -12.57 6.07 -9.66
C LEU A 98 -13.74 7.04 -9.68
N GLY A 99 -13.84 7.82 -10.76
CA GLY A 99 -15.04 8.56 -11.11
C GLY A 99 -16.05 7.70 -11.89
N PRO A 100 -17.26 8.22 -12.15
CA PRO A 100 -18.30 7.45 -12.84
C PRO A 100 -17.87 6.92 -14.21
N VAL A 101 -17.13 7.70 -15.01
CA VAL A 101 -16.61 7.23 -16.31
C VAL A 101 -15.58 6.12 -16.13
N GLY A 102 -14.61 6.29 -15.24
CA GLY A 102 -13.56 5.29 -14.98
C GLY A 102 -14.12 3.98 -14.45
N ALA A 103 -15.12 4.03 -13.58
CA ALA A 103 -15.77 2.84 -13.06
C ALA A 103 -16.50 2.04 -14.15
N VAL A 104 -17.16 2.71 -15.09
CA VAL A 104 -17.80 2.05 -16.23
C VAL A 104 -16.76 1.48 -17.20
N VAL A 105 -15.67 2.23 -17.48
CA VAL A 105 -14.57 1.74 -18.34
C VAL A 105 -13.94 0.49 -17.74
N HIS A 106 -13.65 0.49 -16.44
CA HIS A 106 -13.11 -0.67 -15.75
C HIS A 106 -14.06 -1.87 -15.81
N ALA A 107 -15.34 -1.67 -15.49
CA ALA A 107 -16.34 -2.72 -15.52
C ALA A 107 -16.50 -3.35 -16.91
N ALA A 108 -16.48 -2.52 -17.97
CA ALA A 108 -16.54 -2.99 -19.35
C ALA A 108 -15.28 -3.79 -19.73
N ALA A 109 -14.10 -3.38 -19.26
CA ALA A 109 -12.83 -4.06 -19.55
C ALA A 109 -12.70 -5.41 -18.80
N THR A 110 -13.32 -5.54 -17.64
CA THR A 110 -13.25 -6.76 -16.80
C THR A 110 -14.49 -7.67 -16.91
N GLY A 111 -15.51 -7.26 -17.66
CA GLY A 111 -16.73 -8.04 -17.87
C GLY A 111 -17.68 -8.08 -16.66
N VAL A 112 -17.48 -7.20 -15.66
CA VAL A 112 -18.37 -7.11 -14.50
C VAL A 112 -19.56 -6.17 -14.78
N ALA A 113 -20.59 -6.24 -13.93
CA ALA A 113 -21.78 -5.41 -14.07
C ALA A 113 -21.45 -3.91 -14.01
N LEU A 114 -22.04 -3.14 -14.92
CA LEU A 114 -21.82 -1.70 -14.99
C LEU A 114 -22.38 -1.00 -13.73
N PRO A 115 -21.58 -0.24 -13.00
CA PRO A 115 -22.04 0.46 -11.81
C PRO A 115 -22.95 1.63 -12.17
N ARG A 116 -23.90 1.94 -11.29
CA ARG A 116 -24.71 3.16 -11.40
C ARG A 116 -23.86 4.38 -10.97
N PRO A 117 -23.95 5.54 -11.64
CA PRO A 117 -23.21 6.74 -11.25
C PRO A 117 -23.41 7.15 -9.79
N ALA A 118 -24.63 7.03 -9.27
CA ALA A 118 -24.92 7.29 -7.85
C ALA A 118 -24.11 6.40 -6.91
N THR A 119 -24.03 5.10 -7.17
CA THR A 119 -23.25 4.14 -6.37
C THR A 119 -21.76 4.50 -6.36
N VAL A 120 -21.21 4.95 -7.49
CA VAL A 120 -19.83 5.42 -7.57
C VAL A 120 -19.63 6.67 -6.70
N THR A 121 -20.55 7.64 -6.80
CA THR A 121 -20.51 8.85 -5.98
C THR A 121 -20.59 8.53 -4.48
N GLU A 122 -21.49 7.65 -4.06
CA GLU A 122 -21.60 7.20 -2.68
C GLU A 122 -20.33 6.51 -2.19
N THR A 123 -19.67 5.72 -3.05
CA THR A 123 -18.38 5.09 -2.73
C THR A 123 -17.29 6.13 -2.50
N VAL A 124 -17.19 7.15 -3.34
CA VAL A 124 -16.22 8.24 -3.17
C VAL A 124 -16.49 9.03 -1.89
N LEU A 125 -17.75 9.34 -1.60
CA LEU A 125 -18.13 10.03 -0.36
C LEU A 125 -17.77 9.20 0.87
N ARG A 126 -18.05 7.90 0.85
CA ARG A 126 -17.67 6.97 1.93
C ARG A 126 -16.16 6.93 2.14
N LEU A 127 -15.36 6.86 1.08
CA LEU A 127 -13.90 6.95 1.17
C LEU A 127 -13.44 8.28 1.77
N ALA A 128 -14.03 9.39 1.34
CA ALA A 128 -13.68 10.72 1.82
C ALA A 128 -13.94 10.91 3.33
N HIS A 129 -14.99 10.27 3.86
CA HIS A 129 -15.39 10.37 5.28
C HIS A 129 -14.87 9.22 6.14
N SER A 130 -14.20 8.21 5.57
CA SER A 130 -13.73 7.04 6.31
C SER A 130 -12.47 7.35 7.12
N ALA A 131 -12.51 7.02 8.40
CA ALA A 131 -11.32 7.04 9.26
C ALA A 131 -10.21 6.08 8.79
N HIS A 132 -10.57 5.03 8.04
CA HIS A 132 -9.62 4.05 7.51
C HIS A 132 -8.90 4.51 6.24
N THR A 133 -9.25 5.67 5.68
CA THR A 133 -8.62 6.14 4.44
C THR A 133 -7.13 6.45 4.61
N GLU A 134 -6.74 7.04 5.74
CA GLU A 134 -5.32 7.33 6.04
C GLU A 134 -4.51 6.04 6.20
N HIS A 135 -5.07 5.05 6.89
CA HIS A 135 -4.45 3.73 7.02
C HIS A 135 -4.24 3.08 5.64
N ARG A 136 -5.29 3.04 4.80
CA ARG A 136 -5.21 2.51 3.43
C ARG A 136 -4.17 3.24 2.59
N LEU A 137 -4.09 4.57 2.69
CA LEU A 137 -3.07 5.36 2.01
C LEU A 137 -1.66 5.02 2.50
N GLY A 138 -1.48 4.71 3.79
CA GLY A 138 -0.22 4.24 4.34
C GLY A 138 0.19 2.88 3.77
N VAL A 139 -0.75 1.93 3.72
CA VAL A 139 -0.53 0.62 3.05
C VAL A 139 -0.15 0.83 1.58
N ASN A 140 -0.91 1.65 0.85
CA ASN A 140 -0.65 1.94 -0.56
C ASN A 140 0.69 2.67 -0.78
N ASP A 141 1.14 3.49 0.17
CA ASP A 141 2.43 4.20 0.05
C ASP A 141 3.62 3.24 0.12
N PHE A 142 3.54 2.22 0.97
CA PHE A 142 4.55 1.17 1.04
C PHE A 142 4.72 0.49 -0.32
N PHE A 143 3.66 -0.01 -0.92
CA PHE A 143 3.72 -0.72 -2.19
C PHE A 143 4.04 0.21 -3.38
N ALA A 144 3.50 1.42 -3.39
CA ALA A 144 3.87 2.42 -4.41
C ALA A 144 5.36 2.80 -4.31
N THR A 145 5.95 2.76 -3.12
CA THR A 145 7.39 2.98 -2.92
C THR A 145 8.22 1.82 -3.46
N LEU A 146 7.80 0.57 -3.23
CA LEU A 146 8.44 -0.61 -3.84
C LEU A 146 8.39 -0.57 -5.37
N ALA A 147 7.22 -0.26 -5.93
CA ALA A 147 7.06 -0.13 -7.38
C ALA A 147 7.91 1.03 -7.95
N GLY A 148 7.99 2.16 -7.23
CA GLY A 148 8.85 3.27 -7.59
C GLY A 148 10.33 2.89 -7.56
N HIS A 149 10.77 2.08 -6.61
CA HIS A 149 12.14 1.54 -6.56
C HIS A 149 12.41 0.63 -7.77
N ALA A 150 11.53 -0.34 -8.01
CA ALA A 150 11.67 -1.29 -9.13
C ALA A 150 11.72 -0.62 -10.51
N ARG A 151 11.10 0.57 -10.70
CA ARG A 151 11.24 1.33 -11.94
C ARG A 151 12.64 1.87 -12.20
N HIS A 152 13.45 2.06 -11.16
CA HIS A 152 14.78 2.63 -11.24
C HIS A 152 15.89 1.60 -11.05
N ALA A 153 15.53 0.38 -10.64
CA ALA A 153 16.40 -0.76 -10.42
C ALA A 153 15.87 -1.95 -11.26
N PRO A 154 16.43 -2.18 -12.46
CA PRO A 154 15.92 -3.20 -13.40
C PRO A 154 15.92 -4.64 -12.85
N GLU A 155 16.78 -4.89 -11.87
CA GLU A 155 16.89 -6.15 -11.12
C GLU A 155 15.81 -6.33 -10.07
N CYS A 156 14.99 -5.30 -9.83
CA CYS A 156 13.94 -5.33 -8.82
C CYS A 156 12.55 -5.36 -9.48
N ALA A 157 11.62 -6.07 -8.85
CA ALA A 157 10.22 -6.14 -9.29
C ALA A 157 9.26 -6.23 -8.10
N LEU A 158 8.15 -5.49 -8.17
CA LEU A 158 6.97 -5.75 -7.37
C LEU A 158 6.07 -6.72 -8.17
N ASP A 159 6.23 -8.02 -7.91
CA ASP A 159 5.55 -9.07 -8.68
C ASP A 159 4.07 -9.17 -8.34
N GLU A 160 3.74 -9.03 -7.03
CA GLU A 160 2.37 -9.13 -6.54
C GLU A 160 2.12 -8.08 -5.45
N TRP A 161 0.91 -7.52 -5.50
CA TRP A 161 0.37 -6.65 -4.46
C TRP A 161 -1.14 -6.87 -4.36
N TRP A 162 -1.57 -7.55 -3.31
CA TRP A 162 -2.97 -7.85 -3.04
C TRP A 162 -3.46 -7.00 -1.86
N PRO A 163 -4.56 -6.26 -2.02
CA PRO A 163 -5.17 -5.51 -0.92
C PRO A 163 -5.85 -6.45 0.08
N GLU A 164 -6.19 -5.93 1.26
CA GLU A 164 -6.90 -6.64 2.34
C GLU A 164 -8.09 -7.47 1.84
N SER A 165 -8.90 -6.92 0.91
CA SER A 165 -10.06 -7.60 0.37
C SER A 165 -9.75 -8.90 -0.39
N GLU A 166 -8.61 -8.96 -1.07
CA GLU A 166 -8.19 -10.14 -1.83
C GLU A 166 -7.47 -11.16 -0.94
N ILE A 167 -6.49 -10.70 -0.13
CA ILE A 167 -5.74 -11.60 0.73
C ILE A 167 -6.59 -12.14 1.89
N GLY A 168 -7.55 -11.38 2.38
CA GLY A 168 -8.45 -11.79 3.46
C GLY A 168 -9.27 -13.04 3.13
N GLU A 169 -9.67 -13.20 1.86
CA GLU A 169 -10.37 -14.41 1.39
C GLU A 169 -9.45 -15.65 1.48
N THR A 170 -8.18 -15.50 1.13
CA THR A 170 -7.19 -16.59 1.17
C THR A 170 -6.85 -17.02 2.60
N CYS A 171 -6.95 -16.10 3.57
CA CYS A 171 -6.64 -16.36 4.98
C CYS A 171 -7.77 -17.05 5.75
N ALA A 172 -8.85 -17.49 5.09
CA ALA A 172 -9.96 -18.27 5.66
C ALA A 172 -10.60 -17.66 6.94
N GLY A 173 -10.51 -16.35 7.12
CA GLY A 173 -11.04 -15.64 8.28
C GLY A 173 -10.19 -15.74 9.56
N ILE A 174 -9.06 -16.45 9.55
CA ILE A 174 -8.15 -16.57 10.70
C ILE A 174 -7.52 -15.20 11.03
N VAL A 175 -7.00 -14.53 10.00
CA VAL A 175 -6.43 -13.19 10.10
C VAL A 175 -6.80 -12.38 8.85
N ARG A 176 -6.78 -11.06 8.96
CA ARG A 176 -6.93 -10.15 7.81
C ARG A 176 -5.68 -9.29 7.71
N PRO A 177 -4.70 -9.69 6.88
CA PRO A 177 -3.56 -8.84 6.57
C PRO A 177 -4.01 -7.54 5.89
N ASP A 178 -3.34 -6.43 6.17
CA ASP A 178 -3.60 -5.17 5.44
C ASP A 178 -3.28 -5.30 3.95
N ALA A 179 -2.26 -6.10 3.63
CA ALA A 179 -1.93 -6.49 2.26
C ALA A 179 -1.03 -7.74 2.21
N PHE A 180 -0.91 -8.31 1.03
CA PHE A 180 0.11 -9.29 0.68
C PHE A 180 0.99 -8.73 -0.43
N GLY A 181 2.30 -9.00 -0.35
CA GLY A 181 3.26 -8.59 -1.36
C GLY A 181 4.22 -9.70 -1.76
N LYS A 182 4.66 -9.64 -3.02
CA LYS A 182 5.80 -10.40 -3.51
C LYS A 182 6.74 -9.44 -4.21
N TYR A 183 7.95 -9.36 -3.70
CA TYR A 183 8.98 -8.44 -4.18
C TYR A 183 10.26 -9.20 -4.47
N THR A 184 10.79 -9.00 -5.67
CA THR A 184 12.06 -9.57 -6.13
C THR A 184 13.12 -8.48 -6.17
N ASP A 185 14.31 -8.79 -5.66
CA ASP A 185 15.51 -7.96 -5.72
C ASP A 185 16.68 -8.88 -6.06
N HIS A 186 17.22 -8.75 -7.28
CA HIS A 186 18.17 -9.71 -7.84
C HIS A 186 17.63 -11.16 -7.75
N ASP A 187 18.37 -12.05 -7.14
CA ASP A 187 18.01 -13.45 -6.95
C ASP A 187 17.13 -13.72 -5.71
N HIS A 188 16.79 -12.67 -4.96
CA HIS A 188 16.02 -12.78 -3.73
C HIS A 188 14.55 -12.43 -3.96
N THR A 189 13.67 -13.41 -3.79
CA THR A 189 12.22 -13.19 -3.84
C THR A 189 11.61 -13.35 -2.46
N LEU A 190 10.97 -12.29 -1.96
CA LEU A 190 10.26 -12.25 -0.68
C LEU A 190 8.76 -12.17 -0.92
N SER A 191 8.02 -13.20 -0.48
CA SER A 191 6.55 -13.14 -0.36
C SER A 191 6.19 -12.93 1.10
N PHE A 192 5.35 -11.94 1.42
CA PHE A 192 5.11 -11.51 2.79
C PHE A 192 3.70 -10.99 3.01
N PHE A 193 3.20 -11.11 4.25
CA PHE A 193 2.08 -10.32 4.75
C PHE A 193 2.58 -8.97 5.23
N TYR A 194 1.80 -7.94 5.00
CA TYR A 194 2.13 -6.58 5.40
C TYR A 194 1.06 -6.01 6.33
N GLU A 195 1.54 -5.33 7.39
CA GLU A 195 0.74 -4.66 8.42
C GLU A 195 1.22 -3.23 8.59
N HIS A 196 0.30 -2.28 8.49
CA HIS A 196 0.55 -0.86 8.66
C HIS A 196 -0.05 -0.35 9.96
N ASP A 197 0.75 -0.25 11.01
CA ASP A 197 0.29 0.26 12.29
C ASP A 197 0.36 1.79 12.33
N THR A 198 -0.78 2.41 12.56
CA THR A 198 -0.89 3.86 12.73
C THR A 198 -0.71 4.33 14.19
N GLY A 199 -0.50 3.39 15.11
CA GLY A 199 -0.35 3.66 16.54
C GLY A 199 -1.68 3.77 17.29
N THR A 200 -2.80 3.44 16.66
CA THR A 200 -4.13 3.48 17.27
C THR A 200 -4.49 2.19 18.01
N GLU A 201 -3.92 1.07 17.60
CA GLU A 201 -4.09 -0.23 18.27
C GLU A 201 -3.15 -0.34 19.48
N THR A 202 -3.51 -1.20 20.45
CA THR A 202 -2.61 -1.51 21.59
C THR A 202 -1.48 -2.44 21.14
N ILE A 203 -0.39 -2.51 21.90
CA ILE A 203 0.71 -3.44 21.64
C ILE A 203 0.22 -4.89 21.78
N GLU A 204 -0.66 -5.14 22.74
CA GLU A 204 -1.27 -6.46 22.99
C GLU A 204 -2.04 -6.94 21.75
N THR A 205 -2.81 -6.06 21.12
CA THR A 205 -3.53 -6.36 19.86
C THR A 205 -2.58 -6.78 18.74
N LEU A 206 -1.43 -6.07 18.60
CA LEU A 206 -0.41 -6.45 17.61
C LEU A 206 0.22 -7.82 17.93
N VAL A 207 0.47 -8.12 19.22
CA VAL A 207 0.98 -9.43 19.66
C VAL A 207 -0.03 -10.55 19.36
N GLU A 208 -1.32 -10.33 19.66
CA GLU A 208 -2.40 -11.27 19.32
C GLU A 208 -2.47 -11.53 17.81
N LYS A 209 -2.28 -10.49 16.98
CA LYS A 209 -2.24 -10.62 15.52
C LYS A 209 -1.11 -11.55 15.08
N VAL A 210 0.07 -11.49 15.71
CA VAL A 210 1.16 -12.46 15.44
C VAL A 210 0.75 -13.90 15.79
N GLY A 211 -0.02 -14.10 16.86
CA GLY A 211 -0.62 -15.40 17.20
C GLY A 211 -1.53 -15.94 16.10
N LYS A 212 -2.39 -15.10 15.53
CA LYS A 212 -3.24 -15.46 14.37
C LYS A 212 -2.44 -15.82 13.12
N TYR A 213 -1.31 -15.15 12.88
CA TYR A 213 -0.40 -15.54 11.80
C TYR A 213 0.26 -16.90 12.07
N ALA A 214 0.47 -17.29 13.32
CA ALA A 214 0.91 -18.63 13.66
C ALA A 214 -0.15 -19.68 13.32
N GLU A 215 -1.42 -19.44 13.70
CA GLU A 215 -2.55 -20.30 13.34
C GLU A 215 -2.68 -20.43 11.80
N LEU A 216 -2.53 -19.34 11.06
CA LEU A 216 -2.53 -19.36 9.59
C LEU A 216 -1.36 -20.18 9.03
N ALA A 217 -0.17 -20.09 9.64
CA ALA A 217 1.00 -20.86 9.25
C ALA A 217 0.81 -22.37 9.51
N ASP A 218 0.14 -22.72 10.61
CA ASP A 218 -0.20 -24.11 10.94
C ASP A 218 -1.28 -24.67 10.00
N ALA A 219 -2.15 -23.80 9.47
CA ALA A 219 -3.11 -24.12 8.39
C ALA A 219 -2.46 -24.22 7.00
N GLY A 220 -1.13 -24.10 6.89
CA GLY A 220 -0.35 -24.30 5.66
C GLY A 220 0.08 -23.03 4.93
N LEU A 221 -0.37 -21.84 5.34
CA LEU A 221 0.01 -20.58 4.71
C LEU A 221 1.04 -19.81 5.56
N ARG A 222 2.28 -20.27 5.53
CA ARG A 222 3.40 -19.69 6.27
C ARG A 222 4.18 -18.69 5.42
N LYS A 223 4.14 -17.42 5.80
CA LYS A 223 4.91 -16.32 5.20
C LYS A 223 5.49 -15.42 6.29
N PRO A 224 6.59 -14.70 6.06
CA PRO A 224 7.01 -13.60 6.90
C PRO A 224 5.93 -12.52 7.01
N THR A 225 5.79 -11.93 8.20
CA THR A 225 4.90 -10.79 8.43
C THR A 225 5.74 -9.56 8.70
N LEU A 226 5.54 -8.52 7.92
CA LEU A 226 6.24 -7.25 7.99
C LEU A 226 5.34 -6.20 8.62
N PHE A 227 5.77 -5.62 9.76
CA PHE A 227 5.06 -4.55 10.43
C PHE A 227 5.77 -3.22 10.21
N GLN A 228 5.09 -2.26 9.61
CA GLN A 228 5.54 -0.88 9.62
C GLN A 228 4.90 -0.15 10.78
N LEU A 229 5.71 0.33 11.71
CA LEU A 229 5.30 0.96 12.96
C LEU A 229 5.56 2.47 12.91
N PRO A 230 4.81 3.32 13.61
CA PRO A 230 4.98 4.77 13.53
C PRO A 230 6.30 5.28 14.10
N SER A 231 6.92 4.57 15.05
CA SER A 231 8.14 5.04 15.71
C SER A 231 9.03 3.92 16.26
N THR A 232 10.32 4.23 16.40
CA THR A 232 11.32 3.37 17.06
C THR A 232 10.92 3.00 18.49
N SER A 233 10.25 3.91 19.23
CA SER A 233 9.75 3.62 20.58
C SER A 233 8.69 2.53 20.57
N ARG A 234 7.74 2.62 19.63
CA ARG A 234 6.68 1.63 19.48
C ARG A 234 7.22 0.27 19.02
N GLU A 235 8.20 0.28 18.13
CA GLU A 235 8.94 -0.91 17.71
C GLU A 235 9.55 -1.64 18.91
N ARG A 236 10.27 -0.90 19.77
CA ARG A 236 10.88 -1.47 20.98
C ARG A 236 9.85 -2.10 21.90
N ASN A 237 8.74 -1.40 22.17
CA ASN A 237 7.67 -1.93 23.03
C ASN A 237 7.05 -3.20 22.44
N PHE A 238 6.85 -3.25 21.13
CA PHE A 238 6.34 -4.43 20.45
C PHE A 238 7.31 -5.62 20.53
N HIS A 239 8.62 -5.40 20.33
CA HIS A 239 9.63 -6.44 20.48
C HIS A 239 9.70 -6.99 21.91
N VAL A 240 9.60 -6.11 22.92
CA VAL A 240 9.56 -6.53 24.33
C VAL A 240 8.34 -7.40 24.61
N ALA A 241 7.15 -7.00 24.16
CA ALA A 241 5.93 -7.75 24.34
C ALA A 241 5.95 -9.11 23.60
N LEU A 242 6.51 -9.15 22.39
CA LEU A 242 6.71 -10.42 21.67
C LEU A 242 7.68 -11.36 22.42
N ALA A 243 8.77 -10.84 22.98
CA ALA A 243 9.73 -11.62 23.75
C ALA A 243 9.12 -12.15 25.07
N GLN A 244 8.24 -11.38 25.70
CA GLN A 244 7.48 -11.83 26.89
C GLN A 244 6.49 -12.95 26.54
N ARG A 245 5.81 -12.84 25.39
CA ARG A 245 4.81 -13.82 24.94
C ARG A 245 5.47 -15.11 24.41
N TRP A 246 6.60 -14.98 23.70
CA TRP A 246 7.38 -16.09 23.12
C TRP A 246 8.87 -15.94 23.45
N PRO A 247 9.32 -16.38 24.64
CA PRO A 247 10.68 -16.12 25.15
C PRO A 247 11.80 -16.71 24.27
N HIS A 248 11.53 -17.80 23.57
CA HIS A 248 12.57 -18.49 22.80
C HIS A 248 12.59 -18.05 21.33
N LYS A 249 11.41 -17.97 20.69
CA LYS A 249 11.31 -17.64 19.28
C LYS A 249 9.87 -17.25 18.93
N ALA A 250 9.71 -16.20 18.14
CA ALA A 250 8.41 -15.88 17.55
C ALA A 250 7.89 -17.05 16.69
N PRO A 251 6.57 -17.34 16.72
CA PRO A 251 5.99 -18.54 16.09
C PRO A 251 6.05 -18.47 14.56
N VAL A 252 6.13 -17.27 14.00
CA VAL A 252 6.34 -16.98 12.56
C VAL A 252 7.46 -15.97 12.40
N PRO A 253 8.12 -15.89 11.22
CA PRO A 253 9.06 -14.82 10.96
C PRO A 253 8.36 -13.45 10.97
N VAL A 254 8.81 -12.56 11.84
CA VAL A 254 8.31 -11.18 11.95
C VAL A 254 9.48 -10.23 11.80
N ALA A 255 9.32 -9.17 11.01
CA ALA A 255 10.26 -8.06 10.95
C ALA A 255 9.52 -6.73 11.06
N THR A 256 10.16 -5.73 11.63
CA THR A 256 9.59 -4.42 11.91
C THR A 256 10.39 -3.30 11.28
N LEU A 257 9.70 -2.24 10.85
CA LEU A 257 10.28 -1.03 10.29
C LEU A 257 9.63 0.19 10.97
N PRO A 258 10.35 1.03 11.70
CA PRO A 258 9.79 2.26 12.23
C PRO A 258 9.83 3.39 11.20
N SER A 259 8.69 4.04 10.99
CA SER A 259 8.52 5.11 10.00
C SER A 259 9.35 6.37 10.28
N ASP A 260 9.73 6.59 11.55
CA ASP A 260 10.59 7.73 11.94
C ASP A 260 12.07 7.57 11.49
N GLN A 261 12.45 6.40 10.98
CA GLN A 261 13.76 6.16 10.37
C GLN A 261 13.77 6.32 8.85
N LEU A 262 12.61 6.45 8.22
CA LEU A 262 12.51 6.70 6.79
C LEU A 262 12.89 8.14 6.44
N ALA A 263 13.37 8.34 5.22
CA ALA A 263 13.58 9.68 4.70
C ALA A 263 12.28 10.52 4.79
N ALA A 264 12.45 11.81 5.03
CA ALA A 264 11.30 12.70 5.08
C ALA A 264 10.50 12.61 3.77
N PRO A 265 9.16 12.62 3.85
CA PRO A 265 8.32 12.58 2.65
C PRO A 265 8.68 13.73 1.69
N GLY A 266 8.89 13.38 0.43
CA GLY A 266 9.22 14.32 -0.65
C GLY A 266 8.49 13.94 -1.93
N PHE A 267 8.50 14.85 -2.92
CA PHE A 267 7.86 14.61 -4.23
C PHE A 267 8.80 13.85 -5.19
N HIS A 268 9.73 13.06 -4.66
CA HIS A 268 10.63 12.25 -5.46
C HIS A 268 9.95 10.94 -5.88
N ILE A 269 10.10 10.58 -7.15
CA ILE A 269 9.58 9.32 -7.68
C ILE A 269 10.45 8.16 -7.19
N ALA A 270 11.77 8.28 -7.36
CA ALA A 270 12.71 7.37 -6.71
C ALA A 270 12.64 7.60 -5.20
N PRO A 271 12.47 6.54 -4.39
CA PRO A 271 12.48 6.69 -2.95
C PRO A 271 13.81 7.27 -2.48
N ALA A 272 13.72 8.32 -1.64
CA ALA A 272 14.90 8.89 -1.00
C ALA A 272 15.44 7.90 0.05
N SER A 273 16.74 7.68 0.09
CA SER A 273 17.36 6.87 1.15
C SER A 273 17.51 7.69 2.44
N PRO A 274 17.26 7.10 3.62
CA PRO A 274 16.85 5.71 3.82
C PRO A 274 15.39 5.44 3.47
N SER A 275 15.13 4.33 2.81
CA SER A 275 13.83 3.90 2.31
C SER A 275 13.46 2.50 2.82
N ILE A 276 12.27 2.04 2.47
CA ILE A 276 11.75 0.73 2.89
C ILE A 276 12.54 -0.47 2.34
N VAL A 277 13.34 -0.30 1.30
CA VAL A 277 14.20 -1.37 0.75
C VAL A 277 15.54 -1.47 1.46
N ASP A 278 15.97 -0.39 2.13
CA ASP A 278 17.27 -0.31 2.79
C ASP A 278 17.33 -1.15 4.08
N ALA A 279 18.51 -1.24 4.67
CA ALA A 279 18.77 -2.03 5.88
C ALA A 279 18.15 -1.43 7.16
N LEU A 280 16.84 -1.25 7.14
CA LEU A 280 16.03 -0.70 8.24
C LEU A 280 15.13 -1.73 8.93
N TRP A 281 14.94 -2.90 8.35
CA TRP A 281 14.08 -3.95 8.91
C TRP A 281 14.76 -4.69 10.04
N LEU A 282 14.13 -4.72 11.21
CA LEU A 282 14.61 -5.46 12.38
C LEU A 282 13.81 -6.76 12.54
N PRO A 283 14.40 -7.93 12.22
CA PRO A 283 13.75 -9.20 12.50
C PRO A 283 13.62 -9.43 14.01
N VAL A 284 12.49 -9.94 14.45
CA VAL A 284 12.25 -10.25 15.86
C VAL A 284 13.25 -11.31 16.35
N GLY A 285 13.84 -11.08 17.52
CA GLY A 285 14.92 -11.91 18.07
C GLY A 285 16.32 -11.61 17.52
N HIS A 286 16.46 -10.58 16.68
CA HIS A 286 17.75 -10.13 16.18
C HIS A 286 18.07 -8.71 16.66
N THR A 287 19.38 -8.36 16.63
CA THR A 287 19.87 -7.03 17.01
C THR A 287 20.31 -6.19 15.79
N ARG A 288 20.46 -6.84 14.64
CA ARG A 288 20.92 -6.19 13.40
C ARG A 288 19.78 -6.02 12.43
N ARG A 289 19.64 -4.80 11.91
CA ARG A 289 18.71 -4.49 10.83
C ARG A 289 19.18 -5.09 9.50
N ARG A 290 18.24 -5.40 8.62
CA ARG A 290 18.48 -5.99 7.30
C ARG A 290 17.76 -5.19 6.23
N ALA A 291 18.24 -5.28 4.98
CA ALA A 291 17.49 -4.83 3.83
C ALA A 291 16.25 -5.71 3.62
N LEU A 292 15.27 -5.20 2.91
CA LEU A 292 14.02 -5.93 2.65
C LEU A 292 14.30 -7.28 1.97
N ALA A 293 15.14 -7.30 0.96
CA ALA A 293 15.52 -8.53 0.24
C ALA A 293 16.19 -9.59 1.13
N ASP A 294 16.97 -9.15 2.13
CA ASP A 294 17.65 -10.06 3.07
C ASP A 294 16.69 -10.78 4.05
N LEU A 295 15.42 -10.40 4.06
CA LEU A 295 14.38 -11.09 4.83
C LEU A 295 13.85 -12.33 4.10
N ALA A 296 14.17 -12.51 2.82
CA ALA A 296 13.80 -13.70 2.06
C ALA A 296 14.39 -14.96 2.72
N PRO A 297 13.64 -16.06 2.80
CA PRO A 297 14.19 -17.34 3.21
C PRO A 297 15.36 -17.69 2.29
N ARG A 298 16.52 -18.04 2.85
CA ARG A 298 17.63 -18.53 2.04
C ARG A 298 17.16 -19.81 1.36
N THR A 299 17.09 -19.79 0.04
CA THR A 299 16.96 -21.02 -0.75
C THR A 299 18.24 -21.81 -0.52
N THR A 300 18.17 -22.87 0.28
CA THR A 300 19.25 -23.83 0.36
C THR A 300 19.33 -24.47 -1.03
N GLN A 301 20.25 -23.99 -1.88
CA GLN A 301 20.65 -24.74 -3.05
C GLN A 301 21.23 -26.06 -2.50
N LEU A 302 20.46 -27.12 -2.61
CA LEU A 302 20.98 -28.48 -2.55
C LEU A 302 21.95 -28.60 -3.73
N THR A 303 23.23 -28.30 -3.47
CA THR A 303 24.31 -28.68 -4.36
C THR A 303 24.32 -30.19 -4.36
N THR A 304 23.62 -30.79 -5.31
CA THR A 304 23.80 -32.22 -5.68
C THR A 304 25.21 -32.31 -6.26
N HIS A 305 26.17 -32.53 -5.40
CA HIS A 305 27.41 -33.16 -5.86
C HIS A 305 27.05 -34.58 -6.32
N LEU A 306 26.79 -34.71 -7.60
CA LEU A 306 26.94 -35.99 -8.29
C LEU A 306 28.45 -36.20 -8.40
N ASP A 307 29.03 -36.87 -7.41
CA ASP A 307 30.32 -37.48 -7.56
C ASP A 307 30.20 -38.53 -8.68
N ALA A 308 30.88 -38.22 -9.78
CA ALA A 308 31.16 -39.21 -10.82
C ALA A 308 32.19 -40.17 -10.26
N ALA A 309 31.81 -41.44 -10.08
CA ALA A 309 32.68 -42.57 -9.99
C ALA A 309 32.58 -43.36 -11.29
#